data_ce7a611fc7b08e23f5177f87df32de23
#
_entry.id   ce7a611fc7b08e23f5177f87df32de23
#
_cell.length_a   1.000
_cell.length_b   1.000
_cell.length_c   1.000
_cell.angle_alpha   90.00
_cell.angle_beta   90.00
_cell.angle_gamma   90.00
#
_symmetry.space_group_name_H-M   'P 1'
#
loop_
_entity.id
_entity.type
_entity.pdbx_description
1 polymer ?
#
loop_
_entity_poly.entity_id
_entity_poly.type
_entity_poly.pdbx_seq_one_letter_code
_entity_poly.pdbx_strand_id
1 'polypeptide(L)'
;HAMSRRQRQMCIRDRAYTNTAVAGNAANPQTLHVAVVNIEGCIAYTTLTIRVLPNPTPSTDAEDIELCDYDNPGDQIEVFDITINEAYIINGELGVSAAYYESLENATDEIDPIANPTTYSNIELGQQTIYVRVTNDTTGCFTIVTFDIIVNPLPDIGDVPDVIACEINTDGFFDFDLETVTSELLGAQDPANFTVTYHETQENADNGENALVSPYTNLTNPQQLFVNITNNLTGCNITGVGFNIEVQEAAIANGDGVPAELIICDDPNTANDGFAQFNLTDLDAQILDGQDPVNFTVTYYATIEDAEASTNPLPTSFENTSNPQTIFVRVDNDTTVDDQCYDITDATLLVNLLPEFTLEDSYMACVDVNGTELIGPTVMLIDLPVNEYTFEWINPMGDLEATTAAHTPLMGGIYTAVATDILTGCRKEVTTEVIPSSPAIVEAVVTTLAFAEEHVIEANAVGSGDYEYRLDDGPWQLDGTFTDVSPGEHIVTVRDLNGCGIGTKSVLVIDYPRFFTPNGDGYNDTWQIIGIDTRPLSTIYIFDRYGKLLKQLSPLSEGWDGTFNGKPLPATDYWFSVKYEEPGTEIIKTFRAHFSLKR
;
A
#
# COMPACT_ATOMS: atom_id res chain seq x y z
N HIS A 1 74.28 73.54 -48.80
CA HIS A 1 73.83 73.82 -50.14
C HIS A 1 72.35 74.18 -50.16
N ALA A 2 72.11 75.43 -50.21
CA ALA A 2 70.76 75.94 -50.25
C ALA A 2 70.32 75.90 -51.72
N MET A 3 69.47 75.00 -52.06
CA MET A 3 68.61 75.15 -53.21
C MET A 3 67.85 76.43 -53.06
N SER A 4 67.88 77.29 -54.12
CA SER A 4 67.14 78.56 -54.05
C SER A 4 65.67 78.28 -53.77
N ARG A 5 65.04 79.21 -53.07
CA ARG A 5 63.58 79.15 -52.78
C ARG A 5 62.73 78.95 -54.07
N ARG A 6 63.21 79.32 -55.21
CA ARG A 6 62.50 79.15 -56.51
C ARG A 6 62.57 77.64 -56.97
N GLN A 7 63.60 76.95 -56.72
CA GLN A 7 63.65 75.54 -57.08
C GLN A 7 62.78 74.70 -56.17
N ARG A 8 62.64 75.10 -54.88
CA ARG A 8 61.70 74.39 -53.96
C ARG A 8 60.21 74.67 -54.30
N GLN A 9 59.95 75.86 -54.94
CA GLN A 9 58.56 76.20 -55.36
C GLN A 9 58.14 75.48 -56.65
N MET A 10 59.06 75.04 -57.48
CA MET A 10 58.77 74.18 -58.66
C MET A 10 58.41 72.72 -58.29
N CYS A 11 58.90 72.22 -57.14
CA CYS A 11 58.52 70.89 -56.65
C CYS A 11 57.21 70.86 -55.91
N ILE A 12 56.54 71.97 -55.73
CA ILE A 12 55.27 72.04 -54.91
C ILE A 12 54.00 72.22 -55.77
N ARG A 13 54.12 72.01 -57.09
CA ARG A 13 52.93 72.01 -57.95
C ARG A 13 52.60 70.55 -58.37
N ASP A 14 52.26 69.73 -57.38
CA ASP A 14 51.66 68.45 -57.61
C ASP A 14 50.21 68.58 -58.03
N ARG A 15 50.01 68.81 -59.26
CA ARG A 15 48.67 68.61 -59.85
C ARG A 15 48.73 67.31 -60.61
N ALA A 16 47.82 66.38 -60.22
CA ALA A 16 47.56 65.20 -61.03
C ALA A 16 47.33 65.69 -62.49
N TYR A 17 48.09 65.13 -63.36
CA TYR A 17 47.94 65.38 -64.78
C TYR A 17 47.04 64.29 -65.37
N THR A 18 45.94 64.73 -66.06
CA THR A 18 45.09 63.79 -66.80
C THR A 18 45.53 63.93 -68.30
N ASN A 19 45.89 62.79 -68.85
CA ASN A 19 46.25 62.74 -70.26
C ASN A 19 45.04 62.98 -71.16
N THR A 20 45.09 63.94 -72.03
CA THR A 20 44.00 64.33 -72.96
C THR A 20 44.57 64.48 -74.35
N ALA A 21 43.78 64.13 -75.38
CA ALA A 21 44.16 64.39 -76.74
C ALA A 21 44.24 65.89 -76.99
N VAL A 22 45.36 66.39 -77.53
CA VAL A 22 45.61 67.78 -77.99
C VAL A 22 46.01 67.79 -79.46
N ALA A 23 45.85 68.90 -80.16
CA ALA A 23 46.13 68.97 -81.58
C ALA A 23 47.60 68.48 -81.87
N GLY A 24 47.70 67.46 -82.65
CA GLY A 24 48.97 66.81 -83.05
C GLY A 24 49.55 65.78 -82.04
N ASN A 25 48.84 65.47 -80.94
CA ASN A 25 49.33 64.48 -79.95
C ASN A 25 48.14 63.61 -79.42
N ALA A 26 48.32 62.29 -79.50
CA ALA A 26 47.31 61.37 -79.02
C ALA A 26 47.16 61.45 -77.48
N ALA A 27 46.03 61.09 -76.95
CA ALA A 27 45.86 60.99 -75.48
C ALA A 27 46.65 59.84 -74.88
N ASN A 28 46.79 58.71 -75.59
CA ASN A 28 47.51 57.55 -75.13
C ASN A 28 48.17 56.81 -76.36
N PRO A 29 49.51 56.64 -76.46
CA PRO A 29 50.49 57.31 -75.59
C PRO A 29 50.56 58.82 -75.85
N GLN A 30 50.86 59.56 -74.80
CA GLN A 30 50.95 61.00 -74.89
C GLN A 30 52.42 61.47 -74.72
N THR A 31 52.98 62.28 -75.69
CA THR A 31 54.31 62.79 -75.53
C THR A 31 54.24 64.22 -74.95
N LEU A 32 54.81 64.38 -73.78
CA LEU A 32 54.93 65.67 -73.09
C LEU A 32 56.28 66.30 -73.46
N HIS A 33 56.30 67.54 -73.82
CA HIS A 33 57.51 68.28 -74.03
C HIS A 33 57.94 68.95 -72.71
N VAL A 34 59.14 68.64 -72.27
CA VAL A 34 59.70 69.11 -71.00
C VAL A 34 60.77 70.18 -71.34
N ALA A 35 60.57 71.39 -70.89
CA ALA A 35 61.58 72.42 -70.93
C ALA A 35 62.33 72.43 -69.56
N VAL A 36 63.59 72.16 -69.55
CA VAL A 36 64.50 72.30 -68.41
C VAL A 36 65.21 73.60 -68.50
N VAL A 37 65.04 74.47 -67.56
CA VAL A 37 65.66 75.79 -67.55
C VAL A 37 66.71 75.83 -66.42
N ASN A 38 67.94 76.17 -66.73
CA ASN A 38 68.99 76.36 -65.73
C ASN A 38 68.83 77.73 -65.05
N ILE A 39 69.61 78.01 -64.02
CA ILE A 39 69.63 79.25 -63.26
C ILE A 39 70.03 80.50 -64.11
N GLU A 40 70.69 80.25 -65.19
CA GLU A 40 71.12 81.33 -66.12
C GLU A 40 70.14 81.58 -67.27
N GLY A 41 68.98 80.84 -67.25
CA GLY A 41 67.93 81.01 -68.24
C GLY A 41 68.06 80.26 -69.55
N CYS A 42 69.10 79.45 -69.71
CA CYS A 42 69.24 78.55 -70.85
C CYS A 42 68.24 77.40 -70.77
N ILE A 43 67.56 77.17 -71.88
CA ILE A 43 66.49 76.15 -71.94
C ILE A 43 66.99 74.97 -72.79
N ALA A 44 66.85 73.79 -72.24
CA ALA A 44 66.99 72.53 -72.98
C ALA A 44 65.57 71.84 -73.02
N TYR A 45 65.32 71.22 -74.14
CA TYR A 45 64.04 70.51 -74.32
C TYR A 45 64.30 69.02 -74.38
N THR A 46 63.42 68.32 -73.77
CA THR A 46 63.32 66.87 -73.86
C THR A 46 61.89 66.44 -73.95
N THR A 47 61.64 65.16 -74.19
CA THR A 47 60.29 64.62 -74.25
C THR A 47 60.12 63.50 -73.21
N LEU A 48 58.96 63.45 -72.60
CA LEU A 48 58.53 62.39 -71.77
C LEU A 48 57.26 61.76 -72.39
N THR A 49 57.26 60.51 -72.70
CA THR A 49 56.10 59.82 -73.21
C THR A 49 55.44 59.08 -72.02
N ILE A 50 54.23 59.47 -71.78
CA ILE A 50 53.33 58.80 -70.78
C ILE A 50 52.40 57.91 -71.56
N ARG A 51 52.14 56.71 -70.98
CA ARG A 51 51.25 55.71 -71.54
C ARG A 51 50.39 55.16 -70.46
N VAL A 52 49.11 55.06 -70.66
CA VAL A 52 48.13 54.30 -69.82
C VAL A 52 47.98 52.97 -70.55
N LEU A 53 48.28 51.96 -69.84
CA LEU A 53 48.12 50.57 -70.32
C LEU A 53 46.80 50.02 -69.77
N PRO A 54 46.08 49.21 -70.55
CA PRO A 54 44.86 48.60 -70.04
C PRO A 54 45.20 47.57 -68.97
N ASN A 55 44.37 47.53 -67.94
CA ASN A 55 44.38 46.47 -66.95
C ASN A 55 43.82 45.18 -67.54
N PRO A 56 44.15 44.01 -67.03
CA PRO A 56 43.41 42.76 -67.28
C PRO A 56 41.96 42.89 -66.96
N THR A 57 41.13 42.15 -67.67
CA THR A 57 39.67 42.16 -67.54
C THR A 57 39.16 40.78 -67.03
N PRO A 58 39.55 40.35 -65.83
CA PRO A 58 39.13 39.06 -65.28
C PRO A 58 37.61 39.07 -65.05
N SER A 59 37.02 37.85 -64.99
CA SER A 59 35.68 37.64 -64.46
C SER A 59 35.63 38.00 -62.98
N THR A 60 34.57 38.70 -62.59
CA THR A 60 34.38 39.20 -61.20
C THR A 60 33.47 38.31 -60.38
N ASP A 61 32.77 37.38 -61.03
CA ASP A 61 31.73 36.54 -60.41
C ASP A 61 32.20 35.08 -60.25
N ALA A 62 33.44 34.90 -59.73
CA ALA A 62 33.93 33.56 -59.37
C ALA A 62 33.06 32.98 -58.26
N GLU A 63 32.68 31.72 -58.41
CA GLU A 63 31.90 31.01 -57.39
C GLU A 63 32.76 30.81 -56.14
N ASP A 64 32.11 30.87 -54.97
CA ASP A 64 32.74 30.52 -53.69
C ASP A 64 33.11 29.04 -53.68
N ILE A 65 34.14 28.66 -52.94
CA ILE A 65 34.55 27.27 -52.76
C ILE A 65 34.11 26.82 -51.39
N GLU A 66 33.16 25.90 -51.37
CA GLU A 66 32.59 25.37 -50.11
C GLU A 66 33.09 23.96 -49.85
N LEU A 67 33.55 23.70 -48.62
CA LEU A 67 33.89 22.37 -48.09
C LEU A 67 33.17 22.16 -46.78
N CYS A 68 33.03 20.88 -46.39
CA CYS A 68 32.50 20.51 -45.07
C CYS A 68 33.70 20.25 -44.14
N ASP A 69 33.49 20.55 -42.86
CA ASP A 69 34.47 20.44 -41.77
C ASP A 69 34.72 18.97 -41.37
N TYR A 70 35.36 18.18 -42.28
CA TYR A 70 35.53 16.73 -42.09
C TYR A 70 36.84 16.32 -41.42
N ASP A 71 37.95 17.09 -41.69
CA ASP A 71 39.28 16.66 -41.26
C ASP A 71 39.46 16.70 -39.75
N ASN A 72 38.91 17.67 -39.11
CA ASN A 72 38.93 17.83 -37.65
C ASN A 72 37.69 18.57 -37.19
N PRO A 73 36.52 17.90 -37.15
CA PRO A 73 35.21 18.53 -36.97
C PRO A 73 35.15 19.52 -35.81
N GLY A 74 34.69 20.74 -36.09
CA GLY A 74 34.54 21.82 -35.12
C GLY A 74 35.68 22.85 -35.12
N ASP A 75 36.82 22.64 -35.84
CA ASP A 75 37.87 23.65 -35.95
C ASP A 75 37.70 24.61 -37.13
N GLN A 76 36.78 24.30 -38.08
CA GLN A 76 36.45 25.09 -39.25
C GLN A 76 37.65 25.42 -40.13
N ILE A 77 38.62 24.51 -40.22
CA ILE A 77 39.83 24.63 -41.01
C ILE A 77 39.92 23.45 -41.98
N GLU A 78 39.95 23.74 -43.28
CA GLU A 78 40.03 22.72 -44.33
C GLU A 78 41.11 23.07 -45.36
N VAL A 79 41.51 22.11 -46.19
CA VAL A 79 42.50 22.26 -47.24
C VAL A 79 41.83 22.47 -48.59
N PHE A 80 41.94 23.68 -49.13
CA PHE A 80 41.35 24.07 -50.39
C PHE A 80 42.32 24.03 -51.55
N ASP A 81 41.87 23.65 -52.74
CA ASP A 81 42.51 23.97 -53.99
C ASP A 81 41.86 25.27 -54.50
N ILE A 82 42.47 26.42 -54.17
CA ILE A 82 41.95 27.74 -54.56
C ILE A 82 42.19 28.10 -56.04
N THR A 83 42.84 27.18 -56.79
CA THR A 83 43.10 27.37 -58.23
C THR A 83 42.04 26.87 -59.13
N ILE A 84 41.02 26.22 -58.61
CA ILE A 84 39.90 25.65 -59.40
C ILE A 84 39.13 26.75 -60.18
N ASN A 85 39.11 27.98 -59.64
CA ASN A 85 38.51 29.15 -60.26
C ASN A 85 39.41 29.88 -61.25
N GLU A 86 40.72 29.53 -61.37
CA GLU A 86 41.70 30.27 -62.16
C GLU A 86 41.27 30.45 -63.63
N ALA A 87 40.89 29.35 -64.27
CA ALA A 87 40.41 29.40 -65.66
C ALA A 87 39.23 30.31 -65.91
N TYR A 88 38.28 30.35 -64.95
CA TYR A 88 37.13 31.22 -65.00
C TYR A 88 37.51 32.69 -64.77
N ILE A 89 38.39 32.94 -63.77
CA ILE A 89 38.87 34.28 -63.42
C ILE A 89 39.65 34.89 -64.58
N ILE A 90 40.61 34.14 -65.19
CA ILE A 90 41.38 34.62 -66.31
C ILE A 90 40.55 34.90 -67.55
N ASN A 91 39.32 34.30 -67.65
CA ASN A 91 38.37 34.56 -68.73
C ASN A 91 38.93 34.44 -70.15
N GLY A 92 39.86 33.55 -70.37
CA GLY A 92 40.50 33.30 -71.65
C GLY A 92 41.45 34.43 -72.11
N GLU A 93 41.78 35.39 -71.27
CA GLU A 93 42.80 36.46 -71.59
C GLU A 93 44.21 35.85 -71.70
N LEU A 94 44.95 36.19 -72.74
CA LEU A 94 46.24 35.65 -72.97
C LEU A 94 47.39 36.55 -72.45
N GLY A 95 48.43 35.97 -71.91
CA GLY A 95 49.58 36.73 -71.40
C GLY A 95 49.27 37.40 -70.04
N VAL A 96 48.41 36.78 -69.24
CA VAL A 96 48.12 37.16 -67.86
C VAL A 96 48.44 35.96 -66.93
N SER A 97 48.82 36.27 -65.72
CA SER A 97 49.08 35.33 -64.67
C SER A 97 48.22 35.68 -63.42
N ALA A 98 47.75 34.67 -62.69
CA ALA A 98 47.04 34.82 -61.43
C ALA A 98 47.98 34.54 -60.26
N ALA A 99 47.87 35.32 -59.21
CA ALA A 99 48.50 35.08 -57.92
C ALA A 99 47.45 35.34 -56.79
N TYR A 100 47.49 34.49 -55.73
CA TYR A 100 46.54 34.46 -54.69
C TYR A 100 47.10 35.07 -53.39
N TYR A 101 46.27 35.81 -52.66
CA TYR A 101 46.66 36.53 -51.45
C TYR A 101 45.61 36.45 -50.39
N GLU A 102 46.05 36.58 -49.13
CA GLU A 102 45.17 36.55 -47.95
C GLU A 102 44.53 37.93 -47.66
N SER A 103 45.10 39.01 -48.26
CA SER A 103 44.57 40.37 -48.05
C SER A 103 44.65 41.23 -49.31
N LEU A 104 43.76 42.26 -49.40
CA LEU A 104 43.76 43.25 -50.45
C LEU A 104 45.09 44.03 -50.47
N GLU A 105 45.66 44.32 -49.30
CA GLU A 105 46.94 45.04 -49.19
C GLU A 105 48.09 44.21 -49.83
N ASN A 106 48.22 42.95 -49.46
CA ASN A 106 49.20 42.05 -50.00
C ASN A 106 49.02 41.87 -51.51
N ALA A 107 47.81 41.71 -52.00
CA ALA A 107 47.46 41.61 -53.40
C ALA A 107 47.84 42.91 -54.19
N THR A 108 47.64 44.08 -53.57
CA THR A 108 47.96 45.38 -54.18
C THR A 108 49.44 45.60 -54.28
N ASP A 109 50.18 45.28 -53.22
CA ASP A 109 51.61 45.58 -53.12
C ASP A 109 52.48 44.43 -53.63
N GLU A 110 51.87 43.28 -54.04
CA GLU A 110 52.54 42.09 -54.55
C GLU A 110 53.49 41.47 -53.49
N ILE A 111 53.05 41.44 -52.25
CA ILE A 111 53.83 40.97 -51.10
C ILE A 111 53.13 39.70 -50.55
N ASP A 112 53.97 38.70 -50.15
CA ASP A 112 53.53 37.46 -49.50
C ASP A 112 52.39 36.73 -50.26
N PRO A 113 52.54 36.35 -51.53
CA PRO A 113 51.57 35.52 -52.22
C PRO A 113 51.48 34.14 -51.59
N ILE A 114 50.29 33.54 -51.62
CA ILE A 114 50.04 32.19 -51.15
C ILE A 114 50.92 31.21 -51.93
N ALA A 115 51.84 30.55 -51.21
CA ALA A 115 52.86 29.74 -51.82
C ALA A 115 52.36 28.45 -52.46
N ASN A 116 51.33 27.82 -51.86
CA ASN A 116 50.77 26.55 -52.31
C ASN A 116 49.21 26.68 -52.49
N PRO A 117 48.75 27.34 -53.55
CA PRO A 117 47.34 27.60 -53.75
C PRO A 117 46.50 26.34 -54.04
N THR A 118 47.09 25.20 -54.41
CA THR A 118 46.44 23.91 -54.64
C THR A 118 46.19 23.13 -53.32
N THR A 119 46.80 23.56 -52.21
CA THR A 119 46.68 22.92 -50.89
C THR A 119 46.78 24.00 -49.83
N TYR A 120 45.87 24.95 -49.91
CA TYR A 120 45.79 26.10 -48.98
C TYR A 120 44.86 25.80 -47.83
N SER A 121 45.33 25.86 -46.60
CA SER A 121 44.46 25.80 -45.41
C SER A 121 44.02 27.22 -45.05
N ASN A 122 42.69 27.43 -44.85
CA ASN A 122 42.15 28.69 -44.39
C ASN A 122 42.74 29.07 -43.02
N ILE A 123 42.96 30.38 -42.84
CA ILE A 123 43.51 30.95 -41.60
C ILE A 123 42.42 31.71 -40.81
N GLU A 124 41.27 32.02 -41.43
CA GLU A 124 40.09 32.55 -40.79
C GLU A 124 39.07 31.44 -40.68
N LEU A 125 38.45 31.30 -39.48
CA LEU A 125 37.51 30.21 -39.20
C LEU A 125 36.23 30.38 -39.98
N GLY A 126 35.74 29.34 -40.61
CA GLY A 126 34.47 29.24 -41.30
C GLY A 126 34.42 29.91 -42.66
N GLN A 127 34.79 31.19 -42.82
CA GLN A 127 34.78 31.87 -44.09
C GLN A 127 35.96 32.82 -44.22
N GLN A 128 36.65 32.75 -45.36
CA GLN A 128 37.78 33.60 -45.66
C GLN A 128 37.74 34.07 -47.11
N THR A 129 37.97 35.38 -47.32
CA THR A 129 38.07 35.97 -48.67
C THR A 129 39.46 35.79 -49.24
N ILE A 130 39.57 35.25 -50.43
CA ILE A 130 40.79 35.11 -51.22
C ILE A 130 40.83 36.24 -52.25
N TYR A 131 41.98 36.93 -52.31
CA TYR A 131 42.23 38.02 -53.27
C TYR A 131 43.11 37.48 -54.40
N VAL A 132 42.59 37.54 -55.64
CA VAL A 132 43.30 37.07 -56.84
C VAL A 132 43.74 38.25 -57.63
N ARG A 133 45.09 38.42 -57.71
CA ARG A 133 45.72 39.41 -58.53
C ARG A 133 46.02 38.84 -59.92
N VAL A 134 45.25 39.31 -60.91
CA VAL A 134 45.47 38.96 -62.30
C VAL A 134 46.40 40.04 -62.94
N THR A 135 47.61 39.66 -63.32
CA THR A 135 48.62 40.58 -63.79
C THR A 135 48.94 40.28 -65.28
N ASN A 136 49.02 41.32 -66.11
CA ASN A 136 49.46 41.25 -67.47
C ASN A 136 51.00 41.10 -67.47
N ASP A 137 51.52 39.96 -67.96
CA ASP A 137 52.95 39.57 -67.91
C ASP A 137 53.89 40.53 -68.67
N THR A 138 53.31 41.32 -69.57
CA THR A 138 54.14 42.22 -70.40
C THR A 138 54.15 43.64 -69.79
N THR A 139 53.03 44.09 -69.23
CA THR A 139 52.88 45.46 -68.81
C THR A 139 52.93 45.66 -67.28
N GLY A 140 52.76 44.60 -66.51
CA GLY A 140 52.64 44.66 -65.05
C GLY A 140 51.37 45.30 -64.52
N CYS A 141 50.43 45.70 -65.43
CA CYS A 141 49.17 46.19 -65.02
C CYS A 141 48.33 45.03 -64.47
N PHE A 142 47.53 45.28 -63.39
CA PHE A 142 46.76 44.22 -62.71
C PHE A 142 45.33 44.65 -62.36
N THR A 143 44.53 43.65 -62.17
CA THR A 143 43.14 43.78 -61.58
C THR A 143 43.07 42.74 -60.48
N ILE A 144 42.37 43.11 -59.34
CA ILE A 144 42.15 42.20 -58.25
C ILE A 144 40.68 41.82 -58.27
N VAL A 145 40.39 40.55 -58.16
CA VAL A 145 39.04 39.96 -57.95
C VAL A 145 39.07 39.12 -56.70
N THR A 146 37.90 38.79 -56.16
CA THR A 146 37.79 38.01 -54.92
C THR A 146 36.77 36.90 -55.10
N PHE A 147 36.96 35.85 -54.33
CA PHE A 147 35.93 34.86 -54.02
C PHE A 147 36.16 34.39 -52.58
N ASP A 148 35.13 33.79 -51.98
CA ASP A 148 35.24 33.29 -50.63
C ASP A 148 35.49 31.78 -50.64
N ILE A 149 36.28 31.30 -49.67
CA ILE A 149 36.39 29.90 -49.27
C ILE A 149 35.60 29.76 -47.99
N ILE A 150 34.72 28.72 -47.93
CA ILE A 150 33.77 28.53 -46.84
C ILE A 150 33.89 27.11 -46.31
N VAL A 151 34.09 26.98 -45.00
CA VAL A 151 34.03 25.71 -44.28
C VAL A 151 32.68 25.61 -43.57
N ASN A 152 31.83 24.77 -44.10
CA ASN A 152 30.50 24.54 -43.55
C ASN A 152 30.60 23.52 -42.39
N PRO A 153 29.99 23.82 -41.21
CA PRO A 153 29.98 22.89 -40.10
C PRO A 153 29.20 21.64 -40.44
N LEU A 154 29.60 20.50 -39.86
CA LEU A 154 28.82 19.28 -39.91
C LEU A 154 27.53 19.43 -39.04
N PRO A 155 26.47 18.67 -39.31
CA PRO A 155 25.35 18.57 -38.41
C PRO A 155 25.80 18.13 -37.02
N ASP A 156 25.15 18.66 -35.97
CA ASP A 156 25.26 18.14 -34.61
C ASP A 156 24.46 16.87 -34.49
N ILE A 157 24.95 15.92 -33.68
CA ILE A 157 24.20 14.70 -33.36
C ILE A 157 23.93 14.66 -31.87
N GLY A 158 22.67 14.51 -31.54
CA GLY A 158 22.23 14.20 -30.18
C GLY A 158 22.57 12.75 -29.78
N ASP A 159 22.59 12.50 -28.47
CA ASP A 159 22.68 11.13 -27.95
C ASP A 159 21.41 10.36 -28.35
N VAL A 160 21.60 9.22 -28.98
CA VAL A 160 20.50 8.33 -29.39
C VAL A 160 20.51 7.11 -28.49
N PRO A 161 19.53 6.96 -27.60
CA PRO A 161 19.39 5.74 -26.84
C PRO A 161 18.98 4.58 -27.76
N ASP A 162 19.25 3.36 -27.34
CA ASP A 162 18.73 2.18 -27.99
C ASP A 162 17.19 2.20 -27.97
N VAL A 163 16.56 1.76 -29.07
CA VAL A 163 15.10 1.73 -29.22
C VAL A 163 14.60 0.35 -28.85
N ILE A 164 13.82 0.27 -27.76
CA ILE A 164 13.27 -0.98 -27.26
C ILE A 164 11.78 -1.06 -27.64
N ALA A 165 11.38 -2.18 -28.20
CA ALA A 165 9.98 -2.53 -28.43
C ALA A 165 9.61 -3.72 -27.55
N CYS A 166 8.41 -3.66 -26.91
CA CYS A 166 7.89 -4.73 -26.09
C CYS A 166 6.88 -5.56 -26.89
N GLU A 167 7.06 -6.87 -26.92
CA GLU A 167 6.22 -7.75 -27.72
C GLU A 167 5.75 -8.98 -26.93
N ILE A 168 4.48 -9.35 -27.11
CA ILE A 168 3.85 -10.48 -26.42
C ILE A 168 4.18 -11.81 -27.13
N ASN A 169 4.36 -11.79 -28.46
CA ASN A 169 4.48 -13.01 -29.26
C ASN A 169 5.87 -13.66 -29.22
N THR A 170 6.88 -12.96 -28.72
CA THR A 170 8.27 -13.42 -28.49
C THR A 170 8.97 -13.99 -29.73
N ASP A 171 8.57 -13.59 -30.95
CA ASP A 171 9.27 -14.03 -32.18
C ASP A 171 10.50 -13.17 -32.50
N GLY A 172 10.66 -12.04 -31.78
CA GLY A 172 11.80 -11.14 -31.86
C GLY A 172 11.79 -10.22 -33.08
N PHE A 173 10.66 -10.09 -33.78
CA PHE A 173 10.48 -9.20 -34.93
C PHE A 173 9.40 -8.16 -34.67
N PHE A 174 9.74 -6.88 -34.88
CA PHE A 174 8.84 -5.76 -34.64
C PHE A 174 9.00 -4.70 -35.72
N ASP A 175 7.91 -4.00 -36.04
CA ASP A 175 7.91 -2.90 -36.99
C ASP A 175 8.24 -1.58 -36.28
N PHE A 176 9.53 -1.20 -36.29
CA PHE A 176 10.03 0.02 -35.63
C PHE A 176 9.69 1.27 -36.43
N ASP A 177 9.09 2.26 -35.81
CA ASP A 177 8.95 3.60 -36.38
C ASP A 177 10.23 4.39 -36.15
N LEU A 178 11.11 4.39 -37.17
CA LEU A 178 12.40 5.05 -37.10
C LEU A 178 12.28 6.60 -37.05
N GLU A 179 11.14 7.19 -37.41
CA GLU A 179 10.95 8.63 -37.35
C GLU A 179 10.88 9.13 -35.91
N THR A 180 10.55 8.28 -34.96
CA THR A 180 10.48 8.63 -33.53
C THR A 180 11.80 9.12 -32.97
N VAL A 181 12.94 8.58 -33.42
CA VAL A 181 14.29 8.98 -32.96
C VAL A 181 14.84 10.21 -33.69
N THR A 182 14.19 10.65 -34.77
CA THR A 182 14.67 11.80 -35.58
C THR A 182 14.81 13.08 -34.76
N SER A 183 13.87 13.33 -33.86
CA SER A 183 13.89 14.54 -33.02
C SER A 183 15.04 14.53 -32.00
N GLU A 184 15.38 13.36 -31.48
CA GLU A 184 16.50 13.18 -30.53
C GLU A 184 17.84 13.32 -31.24
N LEU A 185 17.96 12.70 -32.42
CA LEU A 185 19.12 12.84 -33.31
C LEU A 185 19.43 14.28 -33.66
N LEU A 186 18.40 15.06 -33.97
CA LEU A 186 18.58 16.47 -34.36
C LEU A 186 18.71 17.41 -33.15
N GLY A 187 18.31 17.01 -31.94
CA GLY A 187 18.40 17.82 -30.74
C GLY A 187 17.75 19.19 -30.90
N ALA A 188 18.55 20.27 -30.83
CA ALA A 188 18.07 21.65 -30.97
C ALA A 188 18.04 22.17 -32.42
N GLN A 189 18.46 21.37 -33.39
CA GLN A 189 18.50 21.75 -34.80
C GLN A 189 17.10 21.77 -35.40
N ASP A 190 16.86 22.72 -36.34
CA ASP A 190 15.56 22.81 -37.03
C ASP A 190 15.39 21.66 -38.05
N PRO A 191 14.43 20.74 -37.83
CA PRO A 191 14.23 19.60 -38.72
C PRO A 191 13.99 19.95 -40.20
N ALA A 192 13.53 21.16 -40.47
CA ALA A 192 13.28 21.62 -41.84
C ALA A 192 14.58 21.75 -42.67
N ASN A 193 15.71 21.91 -42.01
CA ASN A 193 17.03 22.14 -42.64
C ASN A 193 17.84 20.86 -42.79
N PHE A 194 17.38 19.73 -42.28
CA PHE A 194 18.11 18.47 -42.27
C PHE A 194 17.29 17.33 -42.83
N THR A 195 17.99 16.40 -43.48
CA THR A 195 17.46 15.11 -43.89
C THR A 195 18.17 14.02 -43.09
N VAL A 196 17.38 13.21 -42.37
CA VAL A 196 17.86 12.05 -41.62
C VAL A 196 17.46 10.79 -42.38
N THR A 197 18.41 9.89 -42.60
CA THR A 197 18.18 8.58 -43.22
C THR A 197 18.82 7.48 -42.38
N TYR A 198 18.17 6.32 -42.35
CA TYR A 198 18.54 5.15 -41.55
C TYR A 198 19.07 4.05 -42.49
N HIS A 199 20.05 3.28 -42.05
CA HIS A 199 20.70 2.28 -42.86
C HIS A 199 21.07 1.04 -42.06
N GLU A 200 21.11 -0.13 -42.71
CA GLU A 200 21.53 -1.39 -42.09
C GLU A 200 23.04 -1.50 -41.86
N THR A 201 23.84 -0.75 -42.63
CA THR A 201 25.30 -0.81 -42.56
C THR A 201 25.90 0.59 -42.59
N GLN A 202 27.08 0.74 -41.97
CA GLN A 202 27.86 1.96 -42.04
C GLN A 202 28.17 2.36 -43.48
N GLU A 203 28.52 1.39 -44.34
CA GLU A 203 28.87 1.65 -45.75
C GLU A 203 27.69 2.28 -46.51
N ASN A 204 26.46 1.78 -46.26
CA ASN A 204 25.25 2.37 -46.86
C ASN A 204 24.98 3.78 -46.33
N ALA A 205 25.19 4.02 -45.04
CA ALA A 205 25.05 5.34 -44.46
C ALA A 205 26.08 6.34 -45.06
N ASP A 206 27.37 5.92 -45.19
CA ASP A 206 28.42 6.76 -45.72
C ASP A 206 28.18 7.14 -47.20
N ASN A 207 27.60 6.22 -47.97
CA ASN A 207 27.30 6.44 -49.37
C ASN A 207 25.92 7.07 -49.61
N GLY A 208 25.07 7.18 -48.57
CA GLY A 208 23.67 7.63 -48.69
C GLY A 208 22.81 6.70 -49.55
N GLU A 209 23.14 5.39 -49.55
CA GLU A 209 22.47 4.39 -50.36
C GLU A 209 21.57 3.46 -49.50
N ASN A 210 20.58 2.84 -50.11
CA ASN A 210 19.69 1.84 -49.46
C ASN A 210 19.09 2.33 -48.13
N ALA A 211 18.60 3.55 -48.11
CA ALA A 211 17.92 4.08 -46.94
C ALA A 211 16.67 3.23 -46.58
N LEU A 212 16.54 2.94 -45.30
CA LEU A 212 15.39 2.19 -44.74
C LEU A 212 14.11 3.02 -44.78
N VAL A 213 13.00 2.34 -44.93
CA VAL A 213 11.66 2.94 -44.92
C VAL A 213 11.02 2.70 -43.57
N SER A 214 10.51 3.75 -42.92
CA SER A 214 9.73 3.64 -41.71
C SER A 214 8.26 3.29 -42.02
N PRO A 215 7.60 2.35 -41.28
CA PRO A 215 8.21 1.49 -40.26
C PRO A 215 9.15 0.42 -40.86
N TYR A 216 10.16 0.02 -40.09
CA TYR A 216 11.18 -0.96 -40.48
C TYR A 216 11.10 -2.20 -39.59
N THR A 217 10.94 -3.39 -40.19
CA THR A 217 10.99 -4.66 -39.47
C THR A 217 12.44 -5.09 -39.28
N ASN A 218 12.88 -5.31 -38.03
CA ASN A 218 14.26 -5.77 -37.76
C ASN A 218 14.53 -7.14 -38.39
N LEU A 219 15.79 -7.38 -38.77
CA LEU A 219 16.28 -8.65 -39.35
C LEU A 219 16.93 -9.57 -38.32
N THR A 220 17.43 -8.99 -37.23
CA THR A 220 18.03 -9.70 -36.09
C THR A 220 17.65 -8.97 -34.81
N ASN A 221 17.69 -9.68 -33.69
CA ASN A 221 17.39 -9.10 -32.38
C ASN A 221 18.55 -9.35 -31.39
N PRO A 222 19.24 -8.31 -30.88
CA PRO A 222 19.14 -6.91 -31.28
C PRO A 222 19.77 -6.65 -32.67
N GLN A 223 19.41 -5.52 -33.28
CA GLN A 223 20.01 -5.07 -34.55
C GLN A 223 20.54 -3.66 -34.45
N GLN A 224 21.81 -3.45 -34.90
CA GLN A 224 22.38 -2.13 -35.00
C GLN A 224 21.97 -1.46 -36.31
N LEU A 225 21.55 -0.20 -36.23
CA LEU A 225 21.26 0.68 -37.36
C LEU A 225 22.22 1.86 -37.38
N PHE A 226 22.46 2.41 -38.59
CA PHE A 226 23.34 3.55 -38.84
C PHE A 226 22.51 4.71 -39.38
N VAL A 227 22.97 5.93 -39.13
CA VAL A 227 22.28 7.13 -39.58
C VAL A 227 23.18 7.98 -40.49
N ASN A 228 22.55 8.70 -41.41
CA ASN A 228 23.16 9.78 -42.14
C ASN A 228 22.29 11.03 -41.98
N ILE A 229 22.88 12.09 -41.41
CA ILE A 229 22.21 13.40 -41.24
C ILE A 229 22.84 14.36 -42.21
N THR A 230 22.07 14.87 -43.15
CA THR A 230 22.54 15.80 -44.18
C THR A 230 21.92 17.18 -43.98
N ASN A 231 22.72 18.22 -43.96
CA ASN A 231 22.23 19.60 -44.00
C ASN A 231 21.80 19.93 -45.45
N ASN A 232 20.53 20.25 -45.63
CA ASN A 232 19.91 20.49 -46.94
C ASN A 232 20.39 21.74 -47.65
N LEU A 233 21.02 22.69 -46.92
CA LEU A 233 21.54 23.95 -47.48
C LEU A 233 22.96 23.77 -47.98
N THR A 234 23.80 23.10 -47.23
CA THR A 234 25.23 22.99 -47.49
C THR A 234 25.62 21.65 -48.14
N GLY A 235 24.75 20.64 -48.00
CA GLY A 235 25.06 19.27 -48.40
C GLY A 235 26.01 18.53 -47.46
N CYS A 236 26.47 19.19 -46.39
CA CYS A 236 27.37 18.55 -45.41
C CYS A 236 26.59 17.51 -44.61
N ASN A 237 27.18 16.36 -44.43
CA ASN A 237 26.52 15.26 -43.71
C ASN A 237 27.46 14.68 -42.66
N ILE A 238 26.87 14.01 -41.68
CA ILE A 238 27.57 13.20 -40.70
C ILE A 238 27.01 11.79 -40.72
N THR A 239 27.91 10.81 -40.67
CA THR A 239 27.60 9.37 -40.62
C THR A 239 28.46 8.71 -39.53
N GLY A 240 28.17 7.46 -39.22
CA GLY A 240 28.97 6.70 -38.25
C GLY A 240 28.35 6.59 -36.87
N VAL A 241 27.18 7.16 -36.65
CA VAL A 241 26.42 6.97 -35.43
C VAL A 241 25.50 5.79 -35.62
N GLY A 242 25.62 4.82 -34.75
CA GLY A 242 24.73 3.68 -34.72
C GLY A 242 23.96 3.63 -33.39
N PHE A 243 22.75 3.16 -33.45
CA PHE A 243 21.97 2.79 -32.29
C PHE A 243 21.39 1.38 -32.48
N ASN A 244 20.99 0.73 -31.41
CA ASN A 244 20.35 -0.58 -31.52
C ASN A 244 18.85 -0.45 -31.50
N ILE A 245 18.18 -1.32 -32.25
CA ILE A 245 16.77 -1.63 -32.09
C ILE A 245 16.68 -3.03 -31.49
N GLU A 246 15.87 -3.19 -30.44
CA GLU A 246 15.74 -4.44 -29.71
C GLU A 246 14.27 -4.74 -29.41
N VAL A 247 13.88 -6.00 -29.60
CA VAL A 247 12.57 -6.50 -29.21
C VAL A 247 12.74 -7.29 -27.93
N GLN A 248 12.00 -6.90 -26.89
CA GLN A 248 12.00 -7.57 -25.59
C GLN A 248 10.62 -8.15 -25.31
N GLU A 249 10.57 -9.20 -24.47
CA GLU A 249 9.32 -9.81 -24.04
C GLU A 249 8.54 -8.82 -23.17
N ALA A 250 7.29 -8.56 -23.54
CA ALA A 250 6.41 -7.72 -22.74
C ALA A 250 5.93 -8.46 -21.51
N ALA A 251 5.90 -7.81 -20.36
CA ALA A 251 5.10 -8.26 -19.23
C ALA A 251 3.62 -8.17 -19.59
N ILE A 252 2.81 -9.05 -19.02
CA ILE A 252 1.35 -9.03 -19.15
C ILE A 252 0.77 -9.09 -17.75
N ALA A 253 0.09 -8.05 -17.35
CA ALA A 253 -0.59 -8.02 -16.06
C ALA A 253 -2.03 -8.51 -16.26
N ASN A 254 -2.40 -9.63 -15.60
CA ASN A 254 -3.75 -10.18 -15.63
C ASN A 254 -4.23 -10.54 -17.06
N GLY A 255 -3.47 -11.39 -17.73
CA GLY A 255 -3.63 -11.73 -19.16
C GLY A 255 -4.95 -12.38 -19.53
N ASP A 256 -5.65 -13.05 -18.62
CA ASP A 256 -6.97 -13.65 -18.82
C ASP A 256 -8.12 -12.63 -18.81
N GLY A 257 -7.85 -11.39 -18.38
CA GLY A 257 -8.80 -10.29 -18.29
C GLY A 257 -9.90 -10.47 -17.24
N VAL A 258 -9.73 -11.42 -16.31
CA VAL A 258 -10.62 -11.59 -15.17
C VAL A 258 -10.20 -10.56 -14.10
N PRO A 259 -11.13 -9.71 -13.58
CA PRO A 259 -10.76 -8.73 -12.57
C PRO A 259 -10.04 -9.37 -11.37
N ALA A 260 -8.88 -8.86 -11.04
CA ALA A 260 -8.10 -9.35 -9.92
C ALA A 260 -8.74 -8.88 -8.60
N GLU A 261 -9.05 -9.83 -7.73
CA GLU A 261 -9.69 -9.55 -6.46
C GLU A 261 -9.02 -10.33 -5.32
N LEU A 262 -8.76 -9.63 -4.23
CA LEU A 262 -8.34 -10.26 -2.97
C LEU A 262 -9.40 -10.00 -1.91
N ILE A 263 -10.11 -11.07 -1.57
CA ILE A 263 -11.25 -11.02 -0.66
C ILE A 263 -10.88 -11.72 0.64
N ILE A 264 -10.98 -11.01 1.75
CA ILE A 264 -10.74 -11.55 3.09
C ILE A 264 -11.88 -11.20 4.03
N CYS A 265 -11.95 -11.88 5.16
CA CYS A 265 -12.84 -11.52 6.25
C CYS A 265 -12.15 -10.51 7.17
N ASP A 266 -12.95 -9.68 7.83
CA ASP A 266 -12.48 -8.77 8.87
C ASP A 266 -11.81 -9.52 10.03
N ASP A 267 -10.92 -8.86 10.78
CA ASP A 267 -10.24 -9.47 11.92
C ASP A 267 -11.19 -9.55 13.13
N PRO A 268 -11.45 -10.75 13.66
CA PRO A 268 -12.34 -10.91 14.81
C PRO A 268 -11.83 -10.24 16.10
N ASN A 269 -10.57 -9.82 16.15
CA ASN A 269 -9.94 -9.20 17.32
C ASN A 269 -9.95 -7.66 17.24
N THR A 270 -10.41 -7.08 16.14
CA THR A 270 -10.50 -5.64 15.93
C THR A 270 -11.95 -5.19 15.82
N ALA A 271 -12.18 -3.92 15.49
CA ALA A 271 -13.50 -3.46 15.13
C ALA A 271 -13.94 -4.12 13.81
N ASN A 272 -15.20 -4.55 13.73
CA ASN A 272 -15.78 -5.10 12.50
C ASN A 272 -16.15 -3.94 11.58
N ASP A 273 -15.14 -3.25 11.03
CA ASP A 273 -15.27 -1.95 10.36
C ASP A 273 -14.87 -1.98 8.88
N GLY A 274 -14.47 -3.15 8.38
CA GLY A 274 -14.07 -3.33 6.98
C GLY A 274 -12.61 -2.96 6.70
N PHE A 275 -11.77 -2.85 7.74
CA PHE A 275 -10.33 -2.63 7.60
C PHE A 275 -9.56 -3.84 8.11
N ALA A 276 -8.68 -4.37 7.26
CA ALA A 276 -7.91 -5.56 7.60
C ALA A 276 -6.55 -5.58 6.88
N GLN A 277 -5.64 -6.40 7.38
CA GLN A 277 -4.32 -6.60 6.79
C GLN A 277 -4.39 -7.61 5.64
N PHE A 278 -4.04 -7.17 4.43
CA PHE A 278 -3.89 -8.01 3.26
C PHE A 278 -2.44 -8.44 3.07
N ASN A 279 -2.23 -9.66 2.62
CA ASN A 279 -0.96 -10.07 2.03
C ASN A 279 -1.10 -9.92 0.51
N LEU A 280 -0.58 -8.82 -0.04
CA LEU A 280 -0.78 -8.50 -1.46
C LEU A 280 -0.18 -9.55 -2.39
N THR A 281 0.86 -10.29 -1.96
CA THR A 281 1.46 -11.36 -2.78
C THR A 281 0.52 -12.53 -3.06
N ASP A 282 -0.62 -12.61 -2.38
CA ASP A 282 -1.65 -13.61 -2.69
C ASP A 282 -2.32 -13.34 -4.06
N LEU A 283 -2.13 -12.14 -4.64
CA LEU A 283 -2.56 -11.78 -5.99
C LEU A 283 -1.56 -12.21 -7.07
N ASP A 284 -0.27 -12.45 -6.74
CA ASP A 284 0.81 -12.65 -7.72
C ASP A 284 0.46 -13.72 -8.76
N ALA A 285 -0.09 -14.85 -8.32
CA ALA A 285 -0.41 -15.96 -9.21
C ALA A 285 -1.51 -15.61 -10.22
N GLN A 286 -2.50 -14.81 -9.82
CA GLN A 286 -3.57 -14.33 -10.68
C GLN A 286 -3.04 -13.29 -11.66
N ILE A 287 -2.27 -12.33 -11.15
CA ILE A 287 -1.71 -11.24 -11.94
C ILE A 287 -0.75 -11.75 -13.00
N LEU A 288 0.10 -12.70 -12.66
CA LEU A 288 1.08 -13.27 -13.61
C LEU A 288 0.43 -14.18 -14.67
N ASP A 289 -0.74 -14.72 -14.42
CA ASP A 289 -1.50 -15.60 -15.35
C ASP A 289 -0.61 -16.66 -16.04
N GLY A 290 0.29 -17.28 -15.27
CA GLY A 290 1.18 -18.34 -15.75
C GLY A 290 2.55 -17.88 -16.25
N GLN A 291 2.87 -16.60 -16.26
CA GLN A 291 4.22 -16.09 -16.46
C GLN A 291 5.14 -16.56 -15.32
N ASP A 292 6.42 -16.80 -15.64
CA ASP A 292 7.39 -17.32 -14.66
C ASP A 292 7.77 -16.25 -13.63
N PRO A 293 7.46 -16.42 -12.34
CA PRO A 293 7.78 -15.44 -11.31
C PRO A 293 9.30 -15.22 -11.06
N VAL A 294 10.16 -16.01 -11.71
CA VAL A 294 11.62 -15.77 -11.69
C VAL A 294 12.01 -14.64 -12.64
N ASN A 295 11.22 -14.45 -13.70
CA ASN A 295 11.50 -13.48 -14.76
C ASN A 295 10.61 -12.22 -14.67
N PHE A 296 9.53 -12.28 -13.89
CA PHE A 296 8.56 -11.18 -13.79
C PHE A 296 8.31 -10.81 -12.33
N THR A 297 8.55 -9.55 -12.01
CA THR A 297 8.30 -9.00 -10.67
C THR A 297 6.95 -8.30 -10.62
N VAL A 298 6.16 -8.64 -9.58
CA VAL A 298 4.86 -7.99 -9.31
C VAL A 298 5.06 -6.95 -8.21
N THR A 299 4.62 -5.73 -8.45
CA THR A 299 4.71 -4.63 -7.50
C THR A 299 3.37 -3.90 -7.39
N TYR A 300 3.00 -3.46 -6.20
CA TYR A 300 1.69 -2.89 -5.87
C TYR A 300 1.78 -1.41 -5.57
N TYR A 301 0.77 -0.63 -5.99
CA TYR A 301 0.74 0.82 -5.86
C TYR A 301 -0.65 1.32 -5.49
N ALA A 302 -0.69 2.48 -4.82
CA ALA A 302 -1.95 3.12 -4.45
C ALA A 302 -2.59 3.90 -5.60
N THR A 303 -1.78 4.39 -6.56
CA THR A 303 -2.22 5.19 -7.71
C THR A 303 -1.59 4.65 -8.99
N ILE A 304 -2.23 4.93 -10.13
CA ILE A 304 -1.69 4.55 -11.43
C ILE A 304 -0.41 5.33 -11.75
N GLU A 305 -0.34 6.59 -11.35
CA GLU A 305 0.84 7.43 -11.58
C GLU A 305 2.09 6.90 -10.84
N ASP A 306 1.90 6.38 -9.61
CA ASP A 306 2.99 5.72 -8.87
C ASP A 306 3.42 4.41 -9.55
N ALA A 307 2.46 3.66 -10.09
CA ALA A 307 2.75 2.42 -10.82
C ALA A 307 3.49 2.69 -12.13
N GLU A 308 3.08 3.70 -12.91
CA GLU A 308 3.77 4.12 -14.15
C GLU A 308 5.19 4.59 -13.87
N ALA A 309 5.38 5.37 -12.79
CA ALA A 309 6.68 5.89 -12.40
C ALA A 309 7.54 4.92 -11.59
N SER A 310 7.03 3.73 -11.25
CA SER A 310 7.68 2.76 -10.34
C SER A 310 8.13 3.39 -9.01
N THR A 311 7.29 4.27 -8.42
CA THR A 311 7.59 5.01 -7.18
C THR A 311 6.57 4.71 -6.09
N ASN A 312 6.99 4.82 -4.83
CA ASN A 312 6.12 4.63 -3.66
C ASN A 312 5.36 3.29 -3.63
N PRO A 313 6.01 2.13 -3.82
CA PRO A 313 5.32 0.86 -3.79
C PRO A 313 4.68 0.59 -2.43
N LEU A 314 3.52 -0.06 -2.44
CA LEU A 314 2.86 -0.53 -1.24
C LEU A 314 3.67 -1.69 -0.61
N PRO A 315 3.69 -1.80 0.72
CA PRO A 315 4.29 -2.94 1.38
C PRO A 315 3.46 -4.21 1.10
N THR A 316 4.09 -5.37 1.07
CA THR A 316 3.41 -6.65 0.84
C THR A 316 2.34 -6.98 1.90
N SER A 317 2.54 -6.53 3.14
CA SER A 317 1.49 -6.52 4.18
C SER A 317 0.90 -5.13 4.23
N PHE A 318 -0.32 -4.98 3.73
CA PHE A 318 -1.00 -3.71 3.54
C PHE A 318 -2.37 -3.69 4.20
N GLU A 319 -2.67 -2.66 4.98
CA GLU A 319 -4.00 -2.40 5.53
C GLU A 319 -4.77 -1.48 4.57
N ASN A 320 -5.98 -1.90 4.17
CA ASN A 320 -6.81 -1.09 3.29
C ASN A 320 -7.24 0.23 3.97
N THR A 321 -7.43 1.27 3.17
CA THR A 321 -7.85 2.61 3.64
C THR A 321 -9.30 2.93 3.26
N SER A 322 -9.92 2.08 2.47
CA SER A 322 -11.34 2.08 2.11
C SER A 322 -11.80 0.65 1.82
N ASN A 323 -13.10 0.41 1.87
CA ASN A 323 -13.65 -0.92 1.58
C ASN A 323 -14.88 -0.81 0.65
N PRO A 324 -14.84 -1.34 -0.60
CA PRO A 324 -13.66 -1.91 -1.25
C PRO A 324 -12.58 -0.86 -1.58
N GLN A 325 -11.34 -1.32 -1.81
CA GLN A 325 -10.24 -0.47 -2.27
C GLN A 325 -9.66 -1.00 -3.58
N THR A 326 -9.49 -0.12 -4.56
CA THR A 326 -8.73 -0.42 -5.77
C THR A 326 -7.27 -0.06 -5.54
N ILE A 327 -6.38 -0.95 -5.95
CA ILE A 327 -4.93 -0.75 -6.03
C ILE A 327 -4.48 -1.03 -7.46
N PHE A 328 -3.29 -0.55 -7.82
CA PHE A 328 -2.69 -0.78 -9.13
C PHE A 328 -1.53 -1.76 -8.99
N VAL A 329 -1.41 -2.65 -9.95
CA VAL A 329 -0.42 -3.73 -9.93
C VAL A 329 0.40 -3.63 -11.19
N ARG A 330 1.70 -3.45 -11.03
CA ARG A 330 2.68 -3.40 -12.11
C ARG A 330 3.44 -4.72 -12.17
N VAL A 331 3.56 -5.25 -13.37
CA VAL A 331 4.40 -6.41 -13.67
C VAL A 331 5.57 -5.94 -14.53
N ASP A 332 6.77 -6.11 -14.03
CA ASP A 332 8.01 -5.79 -14.72
C ASP A 332 8.66 -7.07 -15.23
N ASN A 333 9.30 -7.00 -16.41
CA ASN A 333 10.12 -8.09 -16.91
C ASN A 333 11.57 -7.90 -16.46
N ASP A 334 12.03 -8.68 -15.48
CA ASP A 334 13.37 -8.60 -14.89
C ASP A 334 14.50 -9.06 -15.83
N THR A 335 14.18 -9.65 -16.97
CA THR A 335 15.17 -10.05 -17.98
C THR A 335 15.56 -8.91 -18.89
N THR A 336 14.87 -7.76 -18.82
CA THR A 336 15.11 -6.57 -19.63
C THR A 336 16.02 -5.57 -18.91
N VAL A 337 16.74 -4.75 -19.68
CA VAL A 337 17.80 -3.88 -19.11
C VAL A 337 17.24 -2.56 -18.56
N ASP A 338 16.06 -2.13 -19.01
CA ASP A 338 15.57 -0.75 -18.80
C ASP A 338 14.13 -0.62 -18.26
N ASP A 339 13.55 -1.61 -17.62
CA ASP A 339 12.18 -1.56 -17.04
C ASP A 339 11.09 -0.99 -17.96
N GLN A 340 11.30 -1.05 -19.29
CA GLN A 340 10.36 -0.46 -20.26
C GLN A 340 9.23 -1.39 -20.66
N CYS A 341 9.45 -2.71 -20.52
CA CYS A 341 8.48 -3.72 -20.92
C CYS A 341 7.61 -4.19 -19.73
N TYR A 342 7.00 -3.24 -19.06
CA TYR A 342 6.04 -3.49 -17.98
C TYR A 342 4.59 -3.43 -18.48
N ASP A 343 3.69 -3.98 -17.66
CA ASP A 343 2.25 -3.82 -17.83
C ASP A 343 1.60 -3.50 -16.48
N ILE A 344 0.47 -2.79 -16.52
CA ILE A 344 -0.25 -2.36 -15.32
C ILE A 344 -1.71 -2.79 -15.42
N THR A 345 -2.19 -3.40 -14.35
CA THR A 345 -3.60 -3.69 -14.16
C THR A 345 -4.08 -3.14 -12.82
N ASP A 346 -5.38 -3.19 -12.59
CA ASP A 346 -5.96 -2.89 -11.28
C ASP A 346 -6.37 -4.17 -10.55
N ALA A 347 -6.41 -4.10 -9.23
CA ALA A 347 -6.92 -5.15 -8.37
C ALA A 347 -7.80 -4.56 -7.27
N THR A 348 -8.82 -5.32 -6.86
CA THR A 348 -9.75 -4.92 -5.81
C THR A 348 -9.45 -5.66 -4.52
N LEU A 349 -9.27 -4.91 -3.44
CA LEU A 349 -9.21 -5.42 -2.07
C LEU A 349 -10.60 -5.28 -1.44
N LEU A 350 -11.16 -6.39 -0.97
CA LEU A 350 -12.48 -6.42 -0.34
C LEU A 350 -12.42 -7.12 1.02
N VAL A 351 -12.86 -6.42 2.05
CA VAL A 351 -13.03 -6.98 3.40
C VAL A 351 -14.51 -7.27 3.62
N ASN A 352 -14.85 -8.52 3.81
CA ASN A 352 -16.18 -8.92 4.20
C ASN A 352 -16.32 -8.84 5.72
N LEU A 353 -17.38 -8.17 6.17
CA LEU A 353 -17.68 -8.03 7.59
C LEU A 353 -18.03 -9.40 8.22
N LEU A 354 -17.72 -9.54 9.48
CA LEU A 354 -18.09 -10.71 10.27
C LEU A 354 -19.58 -10.67 10.64
N PRO A 355 -20.24 -11.81 10.83
CA PRO A 355 -21.61 -11.84 11.35
C PRO A 355 -21.74 -11.08 12.68
N GLU A 356 -22.72 -10.19 12.79
CA GLU A 356 -22.95 -9.44 14.04
C GLU A 356 -24.03 -10.09 14.88
N PHE A 357 -23.63 -10.72 15.96
CA PHE A 357 -24.53 -11.24 16.99
C PHE A 357 -23.89 -11.15 18.36
N THR A 358 -24.75 -11.17 19.39
CA THR A 358 -24.33 -11.19 20.79
C THR A 358 -25.11 -12.28 21.53
N LEU A 359 -24.52 -12.78 22.60
CA LEU A 359 -25.19 -13.64 23.58
C LEU A 359 -25.15 -12.91 24.92
N GLU A 360 -26.02 -13.35 25.85
CA GLU A 360 -25.89 -12.95 27.25
C GLU A 360 -24.57 -13.47 27.81
N ASP A 361 -23.97 -12.77 28.75
CA ASP A 361 -22.70 -13.19 29.36
C ASP A 361 -22.84 -14.57 30.02
N SER A 362 -24.02 -14.86 30.59
CA SER A 362 -24.33 -16.17 31.15
C SER A 362 -25.81 -16.53 31.05
N TYR A 363 -26.09 -17.81 30.96
CA TYR A 363 -27.42 -18.40 31.01
C TYR A 363 -27.55 -19.33 32.21
N MET A 364 -28.62 -19.22 32.99
CA MET A 364 -28.92 -20.15 34.07
C MET A 364 -29.61 -21.38 33.51
N ALA A 365 -29.11 -22.55 33.80
CA ALA A 365 -29.70 -23.83 33.42
C ALA A 365 -30.08 -24.62 34.64
N CYS A 366 -31.36 -25.01 34.76
CA CYS A 366 -31.80 -25.87 35.84
C CYS A 366 -31.35 -27.31 35.60
N VAL A 367 -30.68 -27.88 36.60
CA VAL A 367 -30.31 -29.28 36.63
C VAL A 367 -31.10 -30.07 37.70
N ASP A 368 -31.07 -31.39 37.60
CA ASP A 368 -31.68 -32.23 38.63
C ASP A 368 -30.97 -32.03 39.98
N VAL A 369 -31.55 -32.60 41.05
CA VAL A 369 -31.03 -32.44 42.41
C VAL A 369 -29.59 -33.02 42.57
N ASN A 370 -29.15 -33.88 41.67
CA ASN A 370 -27.81 -34.48 41.69
C ASN A 370 -26.83 -33.67 40.81
N GLY A 371 -27.33 -32.63 40.09
CA GLY A 371 -26.51 -31.83 39.20
C GLY A 371 -26.10 -32.54 37.91
N THR A 372 -26.81 -33.61 37.52
CA THR A 372 -26.41 -34.49 36.42
C THR A 372 -27.24 -34.32 35.14
N GLU A 373 -28.49 -33.94 35.23
CA GLU A 373 -29.39 -33.81 34.09
C GLU A 373 -30.08 -32.44 34.08
N LEU A 374 -30.14 -31.81 32.91
CA LEU A 374 -30.91 -30.58 32.70
C LEU A 374 -32.40 -30.88 32.78
N ILE A 375 -33.13 -30.17 33.65
CA ILE A 375 -34.57 -30.34 33.91
C ILE A 375 -35.44 -29.22 33.43
N GLY A 376 -34.87 -28.18 32.78
CA GLY A 376 -35.59 -27.06 32.23
C GLY A 376 -34.94 -26.49 30.96
N PRO A 377 -35.71 -26.06 29.96
CA PRO A 377 -35.18 -25.54 28.72
C PRO A 377 -34.63 -24.13 28.92
N THR A 378 -33.34 -24.00 29.08
CA THR A 378 -32.65 -22.75 28.79
C THR A 378 -32.30 -22.76 27.32
N VAL A 379 -32.82 -21.81 26.55
CA VAL A 379 -32.58 -21.73 25.13
C VAL A 379 -31.64 -20.55 24.88
N MET A 380 -30.47 -20.86 24.33
CA MET A 380 -29.56 -19.88 23.79
C MET A 380 -29.93 -19.63 22.34
N LEU A 381 -29.92 -18.38 21.88
CA LEU A 381 -30.34 -18.00 20.54
C LEU A 381 -29.34 -17.07 19.91
N ILE A 382 -28.89 -17.42 18.69
CA ILE A 382 -28.20 -16.52 17.77
C ILE A 382 -29.28 -15.85 16.92
N ASP A 383 -29.51 -14.55 17.10
CA ASP A 383 -30.54 -13.80 16.38
C ASP A 383 -30.04 -13.36 14.99
N LEU A 384 -29.80 -14.34 14.12
CA LEU A 384 -29.43 -14.15 12.72
C LEU A 384 -30.32 -15.01 11.80
N PRO A 385 -30.60 -14.56 10.55
CA PRO A 385 -31.45 -15.28 9.62
C PRO A 385 -30.83 -16.60 9.16
N VAL A 386 -31.56 -17.69 9.35
CA VAL A 386 -31.09 -19.07 9.05
C VAL A 386 -30.91 -19.38 7.56
N ASN A 387 -31.36 -18.51 6.67
CA ASN A 387 -31.15 -18.63 5.22
C ASN A 387 -29.86 -17.94 4.75
N GLU A 388 -29.24 -17.14 5.60
CA GLU A 388 -28.02 -16.36 5.30
C GLU A 388 -26.83 -16.87 6.09
N TYR A 389 -27.06 -17.55 7.23
CA TYR A 389 -26.00 -18.00 8.12
C TYR A 389 -26.13 -19.49 8.47
N THR A 390 -25.01 -20.14 8.70
CA THR A 390 -24.91 -21.44 9.36
C THR A 390 -24.42 -21.24 10.79
N PHE A 391 -24.80 -22.17 11.68
CA PHE A 391 -24.53 -22.08 13.11
C PHE A 391 -23.83 -23.32 13.62
N GLU A 392 -22.97 -23.14 14.63
CA GLU A 392 -22.33 -24.21 15.37
C GLU A 392 -22.32 -23.84 16.85
N TRP A 393 -22.72 -24.80 17.69
CA TRP A 393 -22.60 -24.70 19.13
C TRP A 393 -21.59 -25.74 19.63
N ILE A 394 -20.51 -25.25 20.19
CA ILE A 394 -19.42 -26.06 20.73
C ILE A 394 -19.56 -26.09 22.25
N ASN A 395 -19.66 -27.28 22.81
CA ASN A 395 -19.86 -27.49 24.24
C ASN A 395 -18.54 -27.27 25.04
N PRO A 396 -18.59 -27.25 26.38
CA PRO A 396 -17.42 -27.07 27.23
C PRO A 396 -16.30 -28.11 27.06
N MET A 397 -16.60 -29.26 26.42
CA MET A 397 -15.61 -30.29 26.11
C MET A 397 -14.92 -30.06 24.75
N GLY A 398 -15.39 -29.09 23.96
CA GLY A 398 -14.90 -28.81 22.62
C GLY A 398 -15.61 -29.58 21.52
N ASP A 399 -16.71 -30.28 21.83
CA ASP A 399 -17.46 -31.06 20.85
C ASP A 399 -18.58 -30.24 20.24
N LEU A 400 -18.86 -30.45 18.94
CA LEU A 400 -20.02 -29.88 18.26
C LEU A 400 -21.30 -30.52 18.80
N GLU A 401 -22.18 -29.70 19.38
CA GLU A 401 -23.41 -30.17 20.03
C GLU A 401 -24.66 -29.87 19.20
N ALA A 402 -24.67 -28.73 18.47
CA ALA A 402 -25.80 -28.37 17.61
C ALA A 402 -25.37 -27.46 16.43
N THR A 403 -26.24 -27.43 15.38
CA THR A 403 -26.05 -26.60 14.17
C THR A 403 -27.28 -25.74 13.86
N THR A 404 -28.07 -25.41 14.87
CA THR A 404 -29.28 -24.60 14.75
C THR A 404 -29.08 -23.23 15.39
N ALA A 405 -29.80 -22.21 14.92
CA ALA A 405 -29.73 -20.87 15.50
C ALA A 405 -30.07 -20.86 17.00
N ALA A 406 -31.05 -21.73 17.41
CA ALA A 406 -31.41 -21.91 18.80
C ALA A 406 -30.82 -23.23 19.34
N HIS A 407 -30.27 -23.20 20.52
CA HIS A 407 -29.69 -24.36 21.18
C HIS A 407 -30.12 -24.46 22.66
N THR A 408 -30.37 -25.68 23.11
CA THR A 408 -30.59 -25.98 24.52
C THR A 408 -29.35 -26.74 25.03
N PRO A 409 -28.56 -26.14 25.94
CA PRO A 409 -27.32 -26.75 26.40
C PRO A 409 -27.59 -28.04 27.18
N LEU A 410 -26.70 -29.02 27.05
CA LEU A 410 -26.80 -30.33 27.76
C LEU A 410 -26.01 -30.38 29.07
N MET A 411 -25.14 -29.41 29.31
CA MET A 411 -24.30 -29.32 30.51
C MET A 411 -23.95 -27.90 30.88
N GLY A 412 -23.47 -27.69 32.09
CA GLY A 412 -22.92 -26.39 32.50
C GLY A 412 -21.50 -26.18 32.00
N GLY A 413 -21.09 -24.90 31.86
CA GLY A 413 -19.76 -24.49 31.45
C GLY A 413 -19.77 -23.52 30.27
N ILE A 414 -18.59 -23.25 29.71
CA ILE A 414 -18.42 -22.27 28.63
C ILE A 414 -18.79 -22.91 27.28
N TYR A 415 -19.78 -22.34 26.62
CA TYR A 415 -20.17 -22.66 25.25
C TYR A 415 -19.57 -21.65 24.28
N THR A 416 -19.18 -22.10 23.09
CA THR A 416 -18.81 -21.24 21.97
C THR A 416 -19.87 -21.37 20.90
N ALA A 417 -20.50 -20.24 20.58
CA ALA A 417 -21.41 -20.12 19.44
C ALA A 417 -20.66 -19.55 18.25
N VAL A 418 -20.83 -20.19 17.09
CA VAL A 418 -20.23 -19.76 15.82
C VAL A 418 -21.35 -19.46 14.84
N ALA A 419 -21.28 -18.32 14.20
CA ALA A 419 -22.10 -18.00 13.03
C ALA A 419 -21.17 -17.80 11.83
N THR A 420 -21.52 -18.41 10.68
CA THR A 420 -20.78 -18.29 9.43
C THR A 420 -21.74 -17.80 8.35
N ASP A 421 -21.39 -16.71 7.69
CA ASP A 421 -22.12 -16.19 6.54
C ASP A 421 -21.98 -17.18 5.36
N ILE A 422 -23.08 -17.60 4.76
CA ILE A 422 -23.11 -18.62 3.70
C ILE A 422 -22.48 -18.09 2.40
N LEU A 423 -22.61 -16.79 2.12
CA LEU A 423 -22.15 -16.18 0.88
C LEU A 423 -20.64 -15.91 0.93
N THR A 424 -20.18 -15.34 2.02
CA THR A 424 -18.79 -14.87 2.17
C THR A 424 -17.87 -15.88 2.85
N GLY A 425 -18.43 -16.83 3.61
CA GLY A 425 -17.68 -17.77 4.44
C GLY A 425 -17.10 -17.15 5.72
N CYS A 426 -17.35 -15.86 5.98
CA CYS A 426 -16.84 -15.18 7.15
C CYS A 426 -17.55 -15.64 8.41
N ARG A 427 -16.78 -15.88 9.48
CA ARG A 427 -17.28 -16.47 10.72
C ARG A 427 -16.92 -15.63 11.93
N LYS A 428 -17.85 -15.60 12.90
CA LYS A 428 -17.64 -14.99 14.22
C LYS A 428 -17.93 -16.00 15.32
N GLU A 429 -17.10 -15.96 16.33
CA GLU A 429 -17.24 -16.77 17.53
C GLU A 429 -17.59 -15.87 18.72
N VAL A 430 -18.58 -16.29 19.52
CA VAL A 430 -18.96 -15.64 20.77
C VAL A 430 -19.09 -16.69 21.84
N THR A 431 -18.51 -16.43 23.00
CA THR A 431 -18.59 -17.36 24.15
C THR A 431 -19.63 -16.89 25.16
N THR A 432 -20.28 -17.85 25.80
CA THR A 432 -21.19 -17.62 26.93
C THR A 432 -21.04 -18.71 27.96
N GLU A 433 -21.34 -18.44 29.23
CA GLU A 433 -21.27 -19.41 30.30
C GLU A 433 -22.69 -19.94 30.61
N VAL A 434 -22.85 -21.24 30.69
CA VAL A 434 -24.05 -21.89 31.21
C VAL A 434 -23.79 -22.28 32.67
N ILE A 435 -24.49 -21.58 33.58
CA ILE A 435 -24.34 -21.79 35.01
C ILE A 435 -25.42 -22.75 35.47
N PRO A 436 -25.07 -23.94 35.96
CA PRO A 436 -26.06 -24.90 36.48
C PRO A 436 -26.58 -24.45 37.84
N SER A 437 -27.89 -24.49 38.01
CA SER A 437 -28.55 -24.32 39.29
C SER A 437 -29.48 -25.50 39.58
N SER A 438 -29.56 -25.95 40.82
CA SER A 438 -30.34 -27.14 41.21
C SER A 438 -31.25 -26.89 42.40
N PRO A 439 -32.37 -27.64 42.53
CA PRO A 439 -33.06 -27.75 43.82
C PRO A 439 -32.09 -28.21 44.91
N ALA A 440 -32.30 -27.75 46.13
CA ALA A 440 -31.48 -28.18 47.28
C ALA A 440 -31.80 -29.57 47.75
N ILE A 441 -30.77 -30.37 48.06
CA ILE A 441 -30.91 -31.43 49.04
C ILE A 441 -30.86 -30.74 50.40
N VAL A 442 -31.99 -30.84 51.16
CA VAL A 442 -32.13 -30.17 52.46
C VAL A 442 -31.67 -31.07 53.57
N GLU A 443 -30.70 -30.67 54.30
CA GLU A 443 -30.31 -31.25 55.58
C GLU A 443 -30.78 -30.32 56.67
N ALA A 444 -31.55 -30.83 57.65
CA ALA A 444 -31.98 -30.02 58.76
C ALA A 444 -32.01 -30.85 60.05
N VAL A 445 -31.53 -30.28 61.10
CA VAL A 445 -31.41 -30.94 62.41
C VAL A 445 -31.79 -29.98 63.54
N VAL A 446 -32.34 -30.50 64.61
CA VAL A 446 -32.48 -29.79 65.90
C VAL A 446 -31.13 -29.84 66.59
N THR A 447 -30.48 -28.70 66.80
CA THR A 447 -29.15 -28.65 67.44
C THR A 447 -29.21 -28.52 68.95
N THR A 448 -30.36 -28.23 69.50
CA THR A 448 -30.63 -28.17 70.96
C THR A 448 -31.09 -29.54 71.47
N LEU A 449 -30.80 -29.80 72.71
CA LEU A 449 -31.26 -31.01 73.36
C LEU A 449 -32.79 -31.00 73.53
N ALA A 450 -33.43 -32.19 73.55
CA ALA A 450 -34.83 -32.29 73.94
C ALA A 450 -35.06 -31.65 75.29
N PHE A 451 -36.18 -30.94 75.41
CA PHE A 451 -36.56 -30.21 76.63
C PHE A 451 -35.72 -28.98 76.95
N ALA A 452 -34.99 -28.42 76.02
CA ALA A 452 -34.30 -27.15 76.18
C ALA A 452 -35.25 -25.98 76.40
N GLU A 453 -34.79 -24.88 76.92
CA GLU A 453 -35.61 -23.67 77.09
C GLU A 453 -35.98 -22.98 75.81
N GLU A 454 -35.04 -23.02 74.86
CA GLU A 454 -35.16 -22.49 73.51
C GLU A 454 -34.70 -23.58 72.52
N HIS A 455 -35.46 -23.80 71.46
CA HIS A 455 -35.09 -24.75 70.45
C HIS A 455 -34.60 -24.08 69.19
N VAL A 456 -33.52 -24.66 68.60
CA VAL A 456 -32.87 -24.17 67.39
C VAL A 456 -32.85 -25.31 66.36
N ILE A 457 -33.30 -25.00 65.16
CA ILE A 457 -33.13 -25.82 63.98
C ILE A 457 -32.05 -25.18 63.10
N GLU A 458 -31.07 -25.94 62.74
CA GLU A 458 -30.08 -25.58 61.71
C GLU A 458 -30.34 -26.40 60.45
N ALA A 459 -30.47 -25.70 59.35
CA ALA A 459 -30.66 -26.28 58.04
C ALA A 459 -29.51 -25.90 57.12
N ASN A 460 -29.08 -26.83 56.29
CA ASN A 460 -28.09 -26.65 55.25
C ASN A 460 -28.67 -27.14 53.94
N ALA A 461 -28.37 -26.40 52.86
CA ALA A 461 -28.72 -26.76 51.51
C ALA A 461 -27.48 -27.26 50.75
N VAL A 462 -27.60 -28.42 50.14
CA VAL A 462 -26.54 -29.01 49.31
C VAL A 462 -27.04 -29.02 47.87
N GLY A 463 -26.28 -28.38 46.95
CA GLY A 463 -26.60 -28.28 45.52
C GLY A 463 -25.75 -27.20 44.85
N SER A 464 -26.06 -26.91 43.59
CA SER A 464 -25.37 -25.91 42.76
C SER A 464 -26.13 -24.55 42.67
N GLY A 465 -27.21 -24.39 43.44
CA GLY A 465 -28.05 -23.18 43.45
C GLY A 465 -27.66 -22.16 44.52
N ASP A 466 -28.32 -21.02 44.49
CA ASP A 466 -28.33 -20.01 45.53
C ASP A 466 -29.61 -20.17 46.32
N TYR A 467 -29.52 -20.32 47.64
CA TYR A 467 -30.64 -20.81 48.41
C TYR A 467 -31.14 -19.83 49.47
N GLU A 468 -32.45 -19.83 49.69
CA GLU A 468 -33.06 -19.26 50.88
C GLU A 468 -34.00 -20.26 51.58
N TYR A 469 -34.16 -20.06 52.86
CA TYR A 469 -34.71 -21.04 53.78
C TYR A 469 -36.02 -20.47 54.40
N ARG A 470 -36.95 -21.38 54.70
CA ARG A 470 -38.16 -21.07 55.40
C ARG A 470 -38.54 -22.21 56.32
N LEU A 471 -38.95 -21.86 57.56
CA LEU A 471 -39.53 -22.80 58.49
C LEU A 471 -41.06 -22.69 58.42
N ASP A 472 -41.72 -23.77 58.11
CA ASP A 472 -43.19 -23.86 57.96
C ASP A 472 -43.69 -22.77 56.96
N ASP A 473 -44.63 -21.95 57.39
CA ASP A 473 -45.15 -20.80 56.63
C ASP A 473 -44.54 -19.45 57.05
N GLY A 474 -43.43 -19.46 57.74
CA GLY A 474 -42.69 -18.26 58.14
C GLY A 474 -42.09 -17.48 56.97
N PRO A 475 -41.38 -16.38 57.23
CA PRO A 475 -40.71 -15.60 56.21
C PRO A 475 -39.51 -16.37 55.64
N TRP A 476 -39.14 -16.05 54.36
CA TRP A 476 -37.90 -16.51 53.74
C TRP A 476 -36.70 -15.75 54.30
N GLN A 477 -35.59 -16.45 54.54
CA GLN A 477 -34.34 -15.90 54.99
C GLN A 477 -33.13 -16.59 54.31
N LEU A 478 -32.02 -15.88 54.24
CA LEU A 478 -30.79 -16.42 53.63
C LEU A 478 -30.00 -17.35 54.56
N ASP A 479 -30.28 -17.26 55.85
CA ASP A 479 -29.66 -18.10 56.88
C ASP A 479 -30.56 -19.30 57.22
N GLY A 480 -29.96 -20.49 57.29
CA GLY A 480 -30.66 -21.73 57.62
C GLY A 480 -30.92 -21.91 59.14
N THR A 481 -30.62 -20.92 59.97
CA THR A 481 -30.80 -21.02 61.45
C THR A 481 -32.15 -20.47 61.89
N PHE A 482 -32.95 -21.30 62.53
CA PHE A 482 -34.24 -20.92 63.09
C PHE A 482 -34.19 -21.01 64.62
N THR A 483 -34.41 -19.92 65.31
CA THR A 483 -34.43 -19.81 66.77
C THR A 483 -35.88 -19.77 67.29
N ASP A 484 -36.07 -20.00 68.60
CA ASP A 484 -37.37 -19.96 69.29
C ASP A 484 -38.41 -20.89 68.65
N VAL A 485 -37.97 -22.05 68.17
CA VAL A 485 -38.82 -22.99 67.48
C VAL A 485 -39.78 -23.66 68.49
N SER A 486 -41.05 -23.71 68.17
CA SER A 486 -42.03 -24.37 69.00
C SER A 486 -41.87 -25.89 69.04
N PRO A 487 -42.39 -26.58 70.08
CA PRO A 487 -42.46 -28.06 70.08
C PRO A 487 -43.34 -28.60 68.97
N GLY A 488 -42.97 -29.68 68.31
CA GLY A 488 -43.75 -30.32 67.26
C GLY A 488 -42.97 -30.65 66.02
N GLU A 489 -43.67 -31.07 65.00
CA GLU A 489 -43.13 -31.33 63.69
C GLU A 489 -43.10 -30.03 62.91
N HIS A 490 -41.94 -29.75 62.31
CA HIS A 490 -41.67 -28.56 61.46
C HIS A 490 -41.14 -28.99 60.12
N ILE A 491 -41.45 -28.18 59.10
CA ILE A 491 -40.96 -28.40 57.75
C ILE A 491 -40.01 -27.24 57.37
N VAL A 492 -38.73 -27.58 57.20
CA VAL A 492 -37.80 -26.65 56.55
C VAL A 492 -37.98 -26.76 55.04
N THR A 493 -38.30 -25.63 54.41
CA THR A 493 -38.39 -25.52 52.98
C THR A 493 -37.24 -24.64 52.49
N VAL A 494 -36.51 -25.14 51.48
CA VAL A 494 -35.41 -24.41 50.82
C VAL A 494 -35.78 -24.23 49.36
N ARG A 495 -35.73 -23.00 48.86
CA ARG A 495 -35.91 -22.73 47.44
C ARG A 495 -34.65 -22.19 46.83
N ASP A 496 -34.41 -22.55 45.58
CA ASP A 496 -33.37 -21.95 44.74
C ASP A 496 -33.83 -20.56 44.26
N LEU A 497 -32.98 -19.54 44.45
CA LEU A 497 -33.27 -18.16 44.03
C LEU A 497 -33.29 -18.02 42.50
N ASN A 498 -32.63 -18.91 41.76
CA ASN A 498 -32.66 -18.97 40.31
C ASN A 498 -33.89 -19.69 39.76
N GLY A 499 -34.78 -20.14 40.64
CA GLY A 499 -36.08 -20.71 40.25
C GLY A 499 -36.05 -22.18 39.86
N CYS A 500 -34.96 -22.89 40.09
CA CYS A 500 -34.80 -24.29 39.69
C CYS A 500 -35.50 -25.30 40.60
N GLY A 501 -36.16 -24.86 41.66
CA GLY A 501 -37.01 -25.72 42.45
C GLY A 501 -36.87 -25.52 43.95
N ILE A 502 -37.54 -26.43 44.69
CA ILE A 502 -37.60 -26.39 46.14
C ILE A 502 -37.28 -27.78 46.69
N GLY A 503 -36.58 -27.79 47.82
CA GLY A 503 -36.37 -28.98 48.66
C GLY A 503 -37.07 -28.82 50.01
N THR A 504 -37.43 -29.92 50.65
CA THR A 504 -38.05 -29.89 51.97
C THR A 504 -37.48 -30.93 52.89
N LYS A 505 -37.47 -30.63 54.20
CA LYS A 505 -37.05 -31.58 55.24
C LYS A 505 -37.91 -31.42 56.45
N SER A 506 -38.52 -32.50 56.91
CA SER A 506 -39.24 -32.51 58.19
C SER A 506 -38.29 -32.71 59.35
N VAL A 507 -38.48 -31.93 60.40
CA VAL A 507 -37.69 -31.95 61.65
C VAL A 507 -38.63 -31.91 62.83
N LEU A 508 -38.32 -32.71 63.82
CA LEU A 508 -39.16 -32.85 65.01
C LEU A 508 -38.49 -32.27 66.24
N VAL A 509 -39.18 -31.33 66.92
CA VAL A 509 -38.76 -30.74 68.19
C VAL A 509 -39.52 -31.40 69.32
N ILE A 510 -38.79 -32.08 70.23
CA ILE A 510 -39.40 -32.76 71.39
C ILE A 510 -39.29 -31.89 72.61
N ASP A 511 -40.49 -31.53 73.15
CA ASP A 511 -40.59 -30.76 74.39
C ASP A 511 -42.00 -31.03 75.06
N TYR A 512 -42.27 -30.45 76.22
CA TYR A 512 -43.49 -30.63 76.99
C TYR A 512 -44.24 -29.32 77.18
N PRO A 513 -45.62 -29.37 77.22
CA PRO A 513 -46.42 -28.21 77.57
C PRO A 513 -46.20 -27.83 79.03
N ARG A 514 -45.88 -26.58 79.27
CA ARG A 514 -45.63 -26.05 80.64
C ARG A 514 -46.87 -26.03 81.51
N PHE A 515 -48.08 -26.11 80.90
CA PHE A 515 -49.36 -26.21 81.55
C PHE A 515 -50.37 -26.95 80.62
N PHE A 516 -51.47 -27.39 81.20
CA PHE A 516 -52.65 -27.87 80.49
C PHE A 516 -53.98 -27.50 81.21
N THR A 517 -55.09 -27.54 80.49
CA THR A 517 -56.39 -27.03 80.97
C THR A 517 -57.46 -28.02 80.62
N PRO A 518 -57.74 -29.07 81.46
CA PRO A 518 -58.71 -30.10 81.18
C PRO A 518 -60.11 -29.57 81.44
N ASN A 519 -60.69 -28.76 80.56
CA ASN A 519 -61.99 -28.12 80.63
C ASN A 519 -62.99 -28.63 79.58
N GLY A 520 -62.48 -29.49 78.62
CA GLY A 520 -63.32 -30.12 77.61
C GLY A 520 -63.58 -29.26 76.38
N ASP A 521 -62.74 -28.20 76.12
CA ASP A 521 -62.90 -27.31 74.98
C ASP A 521 -62.11 -27.82 73.75
N GLY A 522 -61.39 -28.90 73.91
CA GLY A 522 -60.53 -29.47 72.81
C GLY A 522 -59.12 -28.92 72.71
N TYR A 523 -58.77 -27.94 73.58
CA TYR A 523 -57.44 -27.36 73.60
C TYR A 523 -56.71 -27.62 74.93
N ASN A 524 -55.50 -28.20 74.83
CA ASN A 524 -54.70 -28.54 76.03
C ASN A 524 -55.48 -29.31 77.14
N ASP A 525 -56.49 -30.11 76.76
CA ASP A 525 -57.29 -30.90 77.69
C ASP A 525 -56.54 -32.04 78.34
N THR A 526 -55.48 -32.49 77.65
CA THR A 526 -54.58 -33.52 78.18
C THR A 526 -53.15 -33.04 78.14
N TRP A 527 -52.29 -33.59 79.01
CA TRP A 527 -50.89 -33.30 79.04
C TRP A 527 -50.09 -34.50 78.52
N GLN A 528 -49.28 -34.26 77.46
CA GLN A 528 -48.38 -35.22 76.87
C GLN A 528 -47.14 -34.51 76.44
N ILE A 529 -45.99 -35.22 76.36
CA ILE A 529 -44.76 -34.69 75.75
C ILE A 529 -44.95 -34.70 74.23
N ILE A 530 -44.84 -33.54 73.64
CA ILE A 530 -44.99 -33.34 72.20
C ILE A 530 -43.81 -34.03 71.45
N GLY A 531 -44.11 -34.82 70.44
CA GLY A 531 -43.10 -35.51 69.61
C GLY A 531 -42.52 -36.78 70.23
N ILE A 532 -42.96 -37.15 71.44
CA ILE A 532 -42.46 -38.34 72.16
C ILE A 532 -43.01 -39.64 71.59
N ASP A 533 -44.07 -39.61 70.85
CA ASP A 533 -44.68 -40.71 70.15
C ASP A 533 -43.71 -41.36 69.14
N THR A 534 -42.80 -40.63 68.60
CA THR A 534 -41.70 -41.11 67.71
C THR A 534 -40.67 -41.93 68.51
N ARG A 535 -40.72 -41.95 69.83
CA ARG A 535 -39.84 -42.67 70.77
C ARG A 535 -40.60 -43.66 71.60
N PRO A 536 -41.17 -44.75 71.00
CA PRO A 536 -42.10 -45.67 71.65
C PRO A 536 -41.51 -46.42 72.84
N LEU A 537 -40.18 -46.48 72.97
CA LEU A 537 -39.48 -47.12 74.12
C LEU A 537 -39.38 -46.14 75.33
N SER A 538 -39.81 -44.91 75.18
CA SER A 538 -39.83 -43.94 76.28
C SER A 538 -40.81 -44.34 77.39
N THR A 539 -40.49 -43.93 78.62
CA THR A 539 -41.38 -44.16 79.76
C THR A 539 -41.58 -42.86 80.53
N ILE A 540 -42.82 -42.47 80.71
CA ILE A 540 -43.22 -41.21 81.33
C ILE A 540 -43.97 -41.49 82.63
N TYR A 541 -43.50 -40.88 83.73
CA TYR A 541 -44.13 -40.97 85.02
C TYR A 541 -44.53 -39.59 85.50
N ILE A 542 -45.79 -39.47 86.04
CA ILE A 542 -46.30 -38.23 86.59
C ILE A 542 -46.45 -38.37 88.10
N PHE A 543 -46.03 -37.40 88.84
CA PHE A 543 -46.01 -37.41 90.31
C PHE A 543 -46.71 -36.13 90.87
N ASP A 544 -47.23 -36.27 92.09
CA ASP A 544 -47.68 -35.07 92.89
C ASP A 544 -46.39 -34.38 93.52
N ARG A 545 -46.62 -33.30 94.20
CA ARG A 545 -45.60 -32.49 94.89
C ARG A 545 -44.90 -33.26 96.02
N TYR A 546 -45.44 -34.37 96.46
CA TYR A 546 -44.85 -35.20 97.51
C TYR A 546 -44.07 -36.39 96.94
N GLY A 547 -43.97 -36.54 95.61
CA GLY A 547 -43.32 -37.63 94.92
C GLY A 547 -44.15 -38.90 94.77
N LYS A 548 -45.47 -38.86 95.05
CA LYS A 548 -46.40 -39.97 94.84
C LYS A 548 -46.65 -40.12 93.34
N LEU A 549 -46.49 -41.36 92.81
CA LEU A 549 -46.75 -41.69 91.41
C LEU A 549 -48.32 -41.61 91.20
N LEU A 550 -48.74 -40.77 90.22
CA LEU A 550 -50.12 -40.59 89.83
C LEU A 550 -50.46 -41.36 88.55
N LYS A 551 -49.57 -41.32 87.55
CA LYS A 551 -49.83 -41.94 86.27
C LYS A 551 -48.48 -42.34 85.61
N GLN A 552 -48.53 -43.45 84.94
CA GLN A 552 -47.56 -43.82 83.94
C GLN A 552 -48.17 -43.61 82.56
N LEU A 553 -47.56 -42.85 81.69
CA LEU A 553 -48.08 -42.60 80.36
C LEU A 553 -47.26 -43.40 79.32
N SER A 554 -48.00 -43.92 78.36
CA SER A 554 -47.42 -44.42 77.15
C SER A 554 -47.04 -43.25 76.21
N PRO A 555 -45.91 -43.26 75.55
CA PRO A 555 -45.59 -42.25 74.51
C PRO A 555 -46.67 -42.12 73.44
N LEU A 556 -47.37 -43.21 73.15
CA LEU A 556 -48.47 -43.29 72.17
C LEU A 556 -49.86 -42.96 72.75
N SER A 557 -50.01 -42.55 74.03
CA SER A 557 -51.25 -42.21 74.62
C SER A 557 -51.71 -40.78 74.29
N GLU A 558 -53.04 -40.54 74.42
CA GLU A 558 -53.61 -39.17 74.26
C GLU A 558 -53.15 -38.21 75.36
N GLY A 559 -52.45 -38.68 76.35
CA GLY A 559 -51.91 -37.88 77.45
C GLY A 559 -52.72 -38.10 78.78
N TRP A 560 -52.38 -37.28 79.78
CA TRP A 560 -52.99 -37.30 81.07
C TRP A 560 -54.05 -36.23 81.20
N ASP A 561 -55.33 -36.59 81.58
CA ASP A 561 -56.51 -35.77 81.74
C ASP A 561 -56.55 -35.03 83.06
N GLY A 562 -55.57 -35.10 83.91
CA GLY A 562 -55.57 -34.46 85.21
C GLY A 562 -56.39 -35.19 86.25
N THR A 563 -56.73 -36.50 86.07
CA THR A 563 -57.46 -37.33 87.01
C THR A 563 -56.56 -38.37 87.68
N PHE A 564 -56.93 -38.79 88.90
CA PHE A 564 -56.36 -39.96 89.61
C PHE A 564 -57.48 -40.84 90.14
N ASN A 565 -57.51 -42.09 89.78
CA ASN A 565 -58.54 -43.03 90.07
C ASN A 565 -59.97 -42.48 89.74
N GLY A 566 -60.07 -41.81 88.54
CA GLY A 566 -61.31 -41.23 88.02
C GLY A 566 -61.81 -39.95 88.74
N LYS A 567 -60.96 -39.38 89.61
CA LYS A 567 -61.33 -38.11 90.29
C LYS A 567 -60.39 -37.00 89.81
N PRO A 568 -60.97 -35.80 89.51
CA PRO A 568 -60.17 -34.62 89.17
C PRO A 568 -59.21 -34.24 90.28
N LEU A 569 -57.99 -33.93 89.95
CA LEU A 569 -56.97 -33.44 90.88
C LEU A 569 -56.97 -31.88 90.92
N PRO A 570 -56.44 -31.29 92.00
CA PRO A 570 -56.44 -29.83 92.16
C PRO A 570 -55.57 -29.09 91.11
N ALA A 571 -55.94 -27.85 90.80
CA ALA A 571 -55.07 -26.95 90.01
C ALA A 571 -53.85 -26.61 90.81
N THR A 572 -52.73 -27.13 90.40
CA THR A 572 -51.38 -26.97 91.01
C THR A 572 -50.30 -27.53 90.09
N ASP A 573 -49.05 -27.48 90.50
CA ASP A 573 -47.95 -28.05 89.76
C ASP A 573 -47.80 -29.57 90.03
N TYR A 574 -47.49 -30.29 88.94
CA TYR A 574 -47.21 -31.73 88.94
C TYR A 574 -45.83 -31.95 88.35
N TRP A 575 -45.19 -32.97 88.79
CA TRP A 575 -43.81 -33.33 88.32
C TRP A 575 -43.89 -34.54 87.43
N PHE A 576 -42.98 -34.55 86.45
CA PHE A 576 -42.82 -35.75 85.62
C PHE A 576 -41.33 -36.19 85.53
N SER A 577 -41.14 -37.44 85.19
CA SER A 577 -39.85 -38.02 84.83
C SER A 577 -40.05 -38.79 83.55
N VAL A 578 -39.30 -38.50 82.55
CA VAL A 578 -39.28 -39.22 81.31
C VAL A 578 -37.92 -39.86 81.07
N LYS A 579 -37.89 -41.12 80.70
CA LYS A 579 -36.73 -41.81 80.20
C LYS A 579 -36.91 -41.98 78.70
N TYR A 580 -36.04 -41.43 77.94
CA TYR A 580 -36.15 -41.34 76.46
C TYR A 580 -34.80 -41.47 75.80
N GLU A 581 -34.80 -41.79 74.51
CA GLU A 581 -33.63 -41.73 73.64
C GLU A 581 -33.52 -40.30 73.02
N GLU A 582 -32.41 -39.64 73.26
CA GLU A 582 -32.18 -38.28 72.75
C GLU A 582 -32.16 -38.28 71.23
N PRO A 583 -32.92 -37.39 70.55
CA PRO A 583 -32.93 -37.30 69.11
C PRO A 583 -31.52 -37.13 68.50
N GLY A 584 -31.26 -37.84 67.40
CA GLY A 584 -29.96 -37.78 66.71
C GLY A 584 -28.83 -38.50 67.45
N THR A 585 -29.10 -39.18 68.57
CA THR A 585 -28.13 -39.96 69.33
C THR A 585 -28.77 -41.28 69.79
N GLU A 586 -27.95 -42.30 70.08
CA GLU A 586 -28.41 -43.53 70.69
C GLU A 586 -28.34 -43.50 72.24
N ILE A 587 -28.29 -42.27 72.80
CA ILE A 587 -28.07 -42.08 74.23
C ILE A 587 -29.42 -42.00 74.95
N ILE A 588 -29.65 -42.91 75.91
CA ILE A 588 -30.79 -42.87 76.76
C ILE A 588 -30.56 -41.87 77.88
N LYS A 589 -31.44 -40.89 77.96
CA LYS A 589 -31.43 -39.82 78.97
C LYS A 589 -32.66 -39.90 79.87
N THR A 590 -32.56 -39.32 81.07
CA THR A 590 -33.72 -39.11 81.98
C THR A 590 -33.82 -37.63 82.23
N PHE A 591 -35.03 -37.07 81.89
CA PHE A 591 -35.33 -35.66 82.16
C PHE A 591 -36.40 -35.61 83.23
N ARG A 592 -36.41 -34.54 84.09
CA ARG A 592 -37.35 -34.29 85.14
C ARG A 592 -37.69 -32.81 85.19
N ALA A 593 -38.93 -32.51 85.22
CA ALA A 593 -39.43 -31.14 85.36
C ALA A 593 -40.87 -31.12 85.98
N HIS A 594 -41.48 -29.97 86.04
CA HIS A 594 -42.85 -29.80 86.50
C HIS A 594 -43.67 -29.09 85.42
N PHE A 595 -44.96 -29.25 85.48
CA PHE A 595 -45.93 -28.58 84.65
C PHE A 595 -47.18 -28.25 85.51
N SER A 596 -47.95 -27.24 85.10
CA SER A 596 -49.12 -26.75 85.83
C SER A 596 -50.44 -27.30 85.26
N LEU A 597 -51.27 -27.87 86.14
CA LEU A 597 -52.67 -28.11 85.83
C LEU A 597 -53.48 -26.85 86.19
N LYS A 598 -54.17 -26.26 85.24
CA LYS A 598 -55.01 -25.07 85.38
C LYS A 598 -56.48 -25.47 85.08
N ARG A 599 -57.43 -24.93 85.83
CA ARG A 599 -58.86 -25.16 85.61
C ARG A 599 -59.63 -23.89 85.64
#